data_c8bc2b37065e90f8dd09d80e49ca6e45
#
_entry.id   c8bc2b37065e90f8dd09d80e49ca6e45
#
_cell.length_a   1.000
_cell.length_b   1.000
_cell.length_c   1.000
_cell.angle_alpha   90.00
_cell.angle_beta   90.00
_cell.angle_gamma   90.00
#
_symmetry.space_group_name_H-M   'P 1'
#
loop_
_entity.id
_entity.type
_entity.pdbx_description
1 polymer ?
#
loop_
_entity_poly.entity_id
_entity_poly.type
_entity_poly.pdbx_seq_one_letter_code
_entity_poly.pdbx_strand_id
1 'polypeptide(L)'
;MSQTEEIIRIAAKGDGVTASGRFAAFAAPGDLLLEDGTLQPGPHHITPPCRHFGTCGGCQLQQLDEESLADFVEARVANASASHSLGAERVAPPHLSPPHTRRRASLRAETSGGKIEIGYREAKSHRLVDLGECPVLAPELVAIIAPLRKMLARASQGQPGGKGKSKAKSRIAVDVEMALAEQGLDLSLKGLTVEGLAATEAMLDFCAGQRTGAAHARSGLWPGNAVGT
;
A
#
# COMPACT_ATOMS: atom_id res chain seq x y z
N MET A 1 -17.68 -30.67 21.86
CA MET A 1 -18.20 -30.86 20.49
C MET A 1 -17.53 -29.83 19.63
N SER A 2 -16.68 -30.30 18.80
CA SER A 2 -15.91 -29.53 17.85
C SER A 2 -16.86 -28.89 16.82
N GLN A 3 -16.84 -27.58 16.67
CA GLN A 3 -17.71 -26.93 15.70
C GLN A 3 -16.88 -26.27 14.60
N THR A 4 -16.90 -26.90 13.43
CA THR A 4 -16.64 -26.20 12.18
C THR A 4 -17.75 -25.17 11.99
N GLU A 5 -17.37 -23.93 11.70
CA GLU A 5 -18.31 -22.83 11.53
C GLU A 5 -18.11 -22.15 10.16
N GLU A 6 -19.22 -21.80 9.53
CA GLU A 6 -19.19 -21.09 8.27
C GLU A 6 -18.98 -19.60 8.49
N ILE A 7 -18.17 -18.98 7.61
CA ILE A 7 -18.00 -17.53 7.53
C ILE A 7 -19.23 -16.94 6.84
N ILE A 8 -20.01 -16.15 7.58
CA ILE A 8 -21.28 -15.61 7.08
C ILE A 8 -21.19 -14.16 6.58
N ARG A 9 -20.11 -13.44 6.94
CA ARG A 9 -19.90 -12.05 6.52
C ARG A 9 -18.45 -11.61 6.72
N ILE A 10 -18.10 -10.46 6.15
CA ILE A 10 -16.82 -9.81 6.34
C ILE A 10 -16.97 -8.63 7.31
N ALA A 11 -16.09 -8.56 8.31
CA ALA A 11 -16.02 -7.44 9.26
C ALA A 11 -15.42 -6.19 8.60
N ALA A 12 -15.61 -5.03 9.21
CA ALA A 12 -15.14 -3.74 8.70
C ALA A 12 -13.62 -3.67 8.42
N LYS A 13 -12.83 -4.51 9.11
CA LYS A 13 -11.36 -4.59 8.92
C LYS A 13 -10.93 -5.67 7.93
N GLY A 14 -11.87 -6.40 7.30
CA GLY A 14 -11.58 -7.41 6.29
C GLY A 14 -11.49 -8.84 6.81
N ASP A 15 -11.64 -9.08 8.12
CA ASP A 15 -11.70 -10.43 8.68
C ASP A 15 -13.09 -11.06 8.42
N GLY A 16 -13.13 -12.35 8.11
CA GLY A 16 -14.37 -13.12 8.08
C GLY A 16 -14.94 -13.31 9.49
N VAL A 17 -16.27 -13.42 9.60
CA VAL A 17 -16.98 -13.58 10.87
C VAL A 17 -17.97 -14.73 10.77
N THR A 18 -17.92 -15.66 11.74
CA THR A 18 -18.88 -16.76 11.88
C THR A 18 -20.16 -16.30 12.59
N ALA A 19 -21.20 -17.14 12.59
CA ALA A 19 -22.45 -16.87 13.32
C ALA A 19 -22.24 -16.74 14.84
N SER A 20 -21.28 -17.45 15.42
CA SER A 20 -20.91 -17.34 16.84
C SER A 20 -20.07 -16.10 17.17
N GLY A 21 -19.61 -15.34 16.16
CA GLY A 21 -18.78 -14.15 16.32
C GLY A 21 -17.28 -14.43 16.34
N ARG A 22 -16.80 -15.61 15.95
CA ARG A 22 -15.37 -15.88 15.75
C ARG A 22 -14.87 -15.14 14.51
N PHE A 23 -13.62 -14.68 14.58
CA PHE A 23 -12.96 -13.97 13.48
C PHE A 23 -11.91 -14.85 12.81
N ALA A 24 -11.85 -14.78 11.48
CA ALA A 24 -10.83 -15.44 10.67
C ALA A 24 -10.22 -14.47 9.66
N ALA A 25 -8.89 -14.31 9.71
CA ALA A 25 -8.18 -13.45 8.76
C ALA A 25 -8.20 -14.07 7.36
N PHE A 26 -8.34 -13.24 6.35
CA PHE A 26 -8.34 -13.62 4.93
C PHE A 26 -9.43 -14.63 4.52
N ALA A 27 -10.49 -14.75 5.29
CA ALA A 27 -11.61 -15.60 4.96
C ALA A 27 -12.58 -14.89 4.01
N ALA A 28 -13.33 -15.69 3.23
CA ALA A 28 -14.42 -15.25 2.37
C ALA A 28 -15.77 -15.80 2.90
N PRO A 29 -16.92 -15.20 2.57
CA PRO A 29 -18.21 -15.78 2.87
C PRO A 29 -18.33 -17.20 2.29
N GLY A 30 -18.90 -18.13 3.07
CA GLY A 30 -18.99 -19.54 2.70
C GLY A 30 -17.74 -20.37 2.99
N ASP A 31 -16.63 -19.78 3.44
CA ASP A 31 -15.50 -20.55 3.97
C ASP A 31 -15.88 -21.26 5.28
N LEU A 32 -15.27 -22.41 5.53
CA LEU A 32 -15.43 -23.11 6.78
C LEU A 32 -14.20 -22.89 7.69
N LEU A 33 -14.46 -22.32 8.86
CA LEU A 33 -13.45 -22.19 9.91
C LEU A 33 -13.45 -23.44 10.78
N LEU A 34 -12.38 -24.23 10.67
CA LEU A 34 -12.19 -25.44 11.44
C LEU A 34 -11.81 -25.09 12.90
N GLU A 35 -11.79 -26.10 13.77
CA GLU A 35 -11.46 -25.93 15.19
C GLU A 35 -10.06 -25.47 15.45
N ASP A 36 -9.13 -26.01 14.67
CA ASP A 36 -7.70 -25.67 14.74
C ASP A 36 -7.39 -24.27 14.18
N GLY A 37 -8.43 -23.54 13.72
CA GLY A 37 -8.31 -22.22 13.10
C GLY A 37 -7.97 -22.27 11.61
N THR A 38 -7.87 -23.44 11.00
CA THR A 38 -7.65 -23.61 9.56
C THR A 38 -8.89 -23.19 8.80
N LEU A 39 -8.71 -22.50 7.66
CA LEU A 39 -9.79 -22.18 6.72
C LEU A 39 -9.84 -23.23 5.61
N GLN A 40 -11.02 -23.76 5.38
CA GLN A 40 -11.37 -24.51 4.17
C GLN A 40 -12.08 -23.57 3.21
N PRO A 41 -11.50 -23.26 2.03
CA PRO A 41 -12.09 -22.34 1.08
C PRO A 41 -13.48 -22.76 0.60
N GLY A 42 -14.39 -21.81 0.58
CA GLY A 42 -15.75 -21.92 0.07
C GLY A 42 -15.89 -21.41 -1.38
N PRO A 43 -17.13 -21.30 -1.88
CA PRO A 43 -17.39 -20.95 -3.28
C PRO A 43 -16.96 -19.51 -3.65
N HIS A 44 -16.94 -18.60 -2.69
CA HIS A 44 -16.61 -17.18 -2.90
C HIS A 44 -15.14 -16.86 -2.62
N HIS A 45 -14.33 -17.87 -2.28
CA HIS A 45 -12.91 -17.72 -2.01
C HIS A 45 -12.08 -17.93 -3.29
N ILE A 46 -11.45 -16.86 -3.78
CA ILE A 46 -10.57 -16.95 -4.94
C ILE A 46 -9.09 -16.92 -4.52
N THR A 47 -8.21 -17.45 -5.38
CA THR A 47 -6.77 -17.28 -5.20
C THR A 47 -6.38 -15.82 -5.40
N PRO A 48 -5.78 -15.16 -4.38
CA PRO A 48 -5.36 -13.76 -4.51
C PRO A 48 -4.36 -13.56 -5.65
N PRO A 49 -4.55 -12.56 -6.53
CA PRO A 49 -3.65 -12.33 -7.67
C PRO A 49 -2.28 -11.78 -7.29
N CYS A 50 -2.11 -11.32 -6.04
CA CYS A 50 -0.87 -10.74 -5.55
C CYS A 50 -0.08 -11.72 -4.70
N ARG A 51 1.17 -12.02 -5.08
CA ARG A 51 2.06 -12.90 -4.28
C ARG A 51 2.40 -12.36 -2.88
N HIS A 52 2.21 -11.04 -2.67
CA HIS A 52 2.46 -10.41 -1.36
C HIS A 52 1.22 -10.38 -0.47
N PHE A 53 0.08 -10.89 -0.96
CA PHE A 53 -1.15 -10.95 -0.17
C PHE A 53 -0.94 -11.76 1.11
N GLY A 54 -1.56 -11.34 2.20
CA GLY A 54 -1.37 -11.94 3.53
C GLY A 54 -0.15 -11.42 4.31
N THR A 55 0.86 -10.88 3.61
CA THR A 55 2.03 -10.24 4.24
C THR A 55 1.99 -8.73 4.11
N CYS A 56 1.78 -8.24 2.89
CA CYS A 56 1.68 -6.81 2.59
C CYS A 56 0.44 -6.19 3.22
N GLY A 57 0.62 -5.08 3.98
CA GLY A 57 -0.49 -4.34 4.60
C GLY A 57 -1.32 -3.49 3.63
N GLY A 58 -0.99 -3.49 2.34
CA GLY A 58 -1.69 -2.66 1.35
C GLY A 58 -3.05 -3.18 0.89
N CYS A 59 -3.35 -4.48 1.10
CA CYS A 59 -4.59 -5.14 0.65
C CYS A 59 -5.08 -6.16 1.68
N GLN A 60 -6.42 -6.28 1.79
CA GLN A 60 -7.06 -7.15 2.78
C GLN A 60 -8.17 -8.04 2.21
N LEU A 61 -8.60 -7.84 0.96
CA LEU A 61 -9.81 -8.44 0.41
C LEU A 61 -9.60 -9.13 -0.95
N GLN A 62 -8.35 -9.46 -1.30
CA GLN A 62 -8.07 -10.07 -2.62
C GLN A 62 -8.49 -11.55 -2.72
N GLN A 63 -8.88 -12.16 -1.61
CA GLN A 63 -9.44 -13.50 -1.55
C GLN A 63 -10.94 -13.53 -1.89
N LEU A 64 -11.62 -12.38 -1.92
CA LEU A 64 -13.04 -12.31 -2.28
C LEU A 64 -13.20 -12.30 -3.78
N ASP A 65 -14.20 -13.01 -4.28
CA ASP A 65 -14.70 -12.83 -5.62
C ASP A 65 -15.38 -11.46 -5.80
N GLU A 66 -15.72 -11.11 -7.03
CA GLU A 66 -16.29 -9.80 -7.36
C GLU A 66 -17.67 -9.58 -6.69
N GLU A 67 -18.49 -10.62 -6.61
CA GLU A 67 -19.79 -10.58 -5.96
C GLU A 67 -19.67 -10.28 -4.47
N SER A 68 -18.88 -11.06 -3.73
CA SER A 68 -18.67 -10.85 -2.30
C SER A 68 -17.99 -9.53 -1.97
N LEU A 69 -17.12 -9.03 -2.86
CA LEU A 69 -16.50 -7.73 -2.71
C LEU A 69 -17.51 -6.60 -2.90
N ALA A 70 -18.41 -6.72 -3.89
CA ALA A 70 -19.50 -5.77 -4.10
C ALA A 70 -20.43 -5.72 -2.90
N ASP A 71 -20.88 -6.87 -2.42
CA ASP A 71 -21.74 -7.01 -1.24
C ASP A 71 -21.10 -6.38 0.01
N PHE A 72 -19.79 -6.62 0.22
CA PHE A 72 -19.06 -6.01 1.33
C PHE A 72 -19.06 -4.48 1.25
N VAL A 73 -18.82 -3.90 0.07
CA VAL A 73 -18.78 -2.44 -0.13
C VAL A 73 -20.17 -1.84 0.09
N GLU A 74 -21.21 -2.46 -0.47
CA GLU A 74 -22.61 -2.04 -0.30
C GLU A 74 -23.04 -2.10 1.17
N ALA A 75 -22.79 -3.22 1.84
CA ALA A 75 -23.11 -3.40 3.26
C ALA A 75 -22.40 -2.37 4.15
N ARG A 76 -21.20 -1.95 3.84
CA ARG A 76 -20.51 -0.89 4.59
C ARG A 76 -21.23 0.45 4.53
N VAL A 77 -21.74 0.83 3.36
CA VAL A 77 -22.51 2.07 3.16
C VAL A 77 -23.86 1.97 3.87
N ALA A 78 -24.58 0.87 3.65
CA ALA A 78 -25.88 0.63 4.26
C ALA A 78 -25.80 0.64 5.81
N ASN A 79 -24.82 -0.07 6.38
CA ASN A 79 -24.63 -0.13 7.83
C ASN A 79 -24.20 1.22 8.42
N ALA A 80 -23.39 2.00 7.72
CA ALA A 80 -23.02 3.35 8.15
C ALA A 80 -24.23 4.28 8.17
N SER A 81 -25.08 4.24 7.15
CA SER A 81 -26.35 4.99 7.09
C SER A 81 -27.28 4.59 8.24
N ALA A 82 -27.49 3.29 8.44
CA ALA A 82 -28.34 2.78 9.50
C ALA A 82 -27.87 3.16 10.91
N SER A 83 -26.55 3.16 11.15
CA SER A 83 -25.97 3.52 12.45
C SER A 83 -26.24 4.99 12.83
N HIS A 84 -26.52 5.84 11.86
CA HIS A 84 -26.92 7.24 12.05
C HIS A 84 -28.44 7.47 11.91
N SER A 85 -29.25 6.40 11.93
CA SER A 85 -30.71 6.45 11.74
C SER A 85 -31.14 7.11 10.41
N LEU A 86 -30.26 7.04 9.41
CA LEU A 86 -30.53 7.53 8.07
C LEU A 86 -31.04 6.35 7.23
N GLY A 87 -32.33 6.38 6.84
CA GLY A 87 -32.88 5.44 5.87
C GLY A 87 -32.45 5.87 4.47
N ALA A 88 -31.69 5.02 3.79
CA ALA A 88 -31.45 5.21 2.36
C ALA A 88 -32.67 4.69 1.59
N GLU A 89 -33.26 5.54 0.76
CA GLU A 89 -34.34 5.13 -0.13
C GLU A 89 -33.83 4.13 -1.20
N ARG A 90 -32.56 4.32 -1.61
CA ARG A 90 -31.89 3.46 -2.59
C ARG A 90 -30.38 3.44 -2.32
N VAL A 91 -29.78 2.25 -2.38
CA VAL A 91 -28.33 2.06 -2.47
C VAL A 91 -28.02 1.65 -3.92
N ALA A 92 -27.17 2.41 -4.59
CA ALA A 92 -26.72 2.05 -5.93
C ALA A 92 -25.66 0.95 -5.87
N PRO A 93 -25.56 0.06 -6.87
CA PRO A 93 -24.50 -0.93 -6.94
C PRO A 93 -23.11 -0.27 -6.86
N PRO A 94 -22.17 -0.83 -6.12
CA PRO A 94 -20.83 -0.27 -6.01
C PRO A 94 -20.07 -0.39 -7.34
N HIS A 95 -19.27 0.62 -7.65
CA HIS A 95 -18.28 0.53 -8.71
C HIS A 95 -16.98 -0.07 -8.17
N LEU A 96 -16.65 -1.27 -8.62
CA LEU A 96 -15.37 -1.91 -8.30
C LEU A 96 -14.32 -1.47 -9.33
N SER A 97 -13.22 -0.87 -8.84
CA SER A 97 -12.12 -0.44 -9.72
C SER A 97 -11.37 -1.65 -10.26
N PRO A 98 -11.13 -1.73 -11.58
CA PRO A 98 -10.33 -2.80 -12.19
C PRO A 98 -8.90 -2.87 -11.61
N PRO A 99 -8.21 -4.02 -11.75
CA PRO A 99 -6.78 -4.11 -11.46
C PRO A 99 -5.98 -3.05 -12.22
N HIS A 100 -4.83 -2.66 -11.66
CA HIS A 100 -3.89 -1.71 -12.27
C HIS A 100 -4.44 -0.29 -12.49
N THR A 101 -5.48 0.12 -11.76
CA THR A 101 -6.11 1.45 -11.92
C THR A 101 -5.83 2.42 -10.79
N ARG A 102 -5.22 1.97 -9.68
CA ARG A 102 -4.92 2.84 -8.54
C ARG A 102 -3.82 3.84 -8.86
N ARG A 103 -4.17 5.12 -8.90
CA ARG A 103 -3.31 6.23 -9.34
C ARG A 103 -2.55 6.93 -8.22
N ARG A 104 -2.67 6.48 -6.97
CA ARG A 104 -1.98 7.06 -5.81
C ARG A 104 -1.44 5.99 -4.89
N ALA A 105 -0.22 6.20 -4.38
CA ALA A 105 0.39 5.32 -3.40
C ALA A 105 1.24 6.11 -2.41
N SER A 106 1.21 5.68 -1.14
CA SER A 106 2.16 6.12 -0.12
C SER A 106 2.98 4.91 0.29
N LEU A 107 4.23 4.89 -0.13
CA LEU A 107 5.19 3.84 0.14
C LEU A 107 6.23 4.32 1.14
N ARG A 108 6.99 3.39 1.67
CA ARG A 108 8.18 3.66 2.46
C ARG A 108 9.41 3.15 1.75
N ALA A 109 10.50 3.91 1.79
CA ALA A 109 11.82 3.47 1.35
C ALA A 109 12.76 3.43 2.55
N GLU A 110 13.40 2.28 2.79
CA GLU A 110 14.32 2.09 3.91
C GLU A 110 15.56 1.30 3.49
N THR A 111 16.67 1.54 4.19
CA THR A 111 17.87 0.69 4.05
C THR A 111 17.72 -0.55 4.91
N SER A 112 17.69 -1.72 4.29
CA SER A 112 17.62 -3.03 4.91
C SER A 112 18.73 -3.93 4.37
N GLY A 113 19.56 -4.53 5.23
CA GLY A 113 20.65 -5.40 4.81
C GLY A 113 21.65 -4.77 3.80
N GLY A 114 21.73 -3.44 3.76
CA GLY A 114 22.60 -2.70 2.83
C GLY A 114 21.99 -2.47 1.44
N LYS A 115 20.72 -2.81 1.25
CA LYS A 115 19.92 -2.53 0.04
C LYS A 115 18.83 -1.53 0.38
N ILE A 116 18.32 -0.83 -0.62
CA ILE A 116 17.13 0.00 -0.50
C ILE A 116 15.92 -0.85 -0.82
N GLU A 117 15.03 -1.01 0.15
CA GLU A 117 13.71 -1.62 -0.02
C GLU A 117 12.68 -0.52 -0.14
N ILE A 118 11.70 -0.67 -1.05
CA ILE A 118 10.61 0.29 -1.28
C ILE A 118 9.30 -0.47 -1.35
N GLY A 119 8.34 -0.12 -0.49
CA GLY A 119 7.05 -0.77 -0.51
C GLY A 119 6.12 -0.39 0.64
N TYR A 120 5.17 -1.26 0.91
CA TYR A 120 4.26 -1.14 2.04
C TYR A 120 4.82 -1.86 3.27
N ARG A 121 4.42 -1.41 4.45
CA ARG A 121 4.67 -2.19 5.67
C ARG A 121 3.82 -3.45 5.70
N GLU A 122 4.31 -4.48 6.37
CA GLU A 122 3.52 -5.65 6.70
C GLU A 122 2.30 -5.25 7.55
N ALA A 123 1.21 -6.00 7.43
CA ALA A 123 -0.05 -5.69 8.12
C ALA A 123 0.05 -5.66 9.65
N LYS A 124 0.98 -6.42 10.23
CA LYS A 124 1.12 -6.58 11.68
C LYS A 124 2.54 -6.31 12.21
N SER A 125 3.42 -5.73 11.39
CA SER A 125 4.78 -5.41 11.79
C SER A 125 5.31 -4.13 11.14
N HIS A 126 6.48 -3.69 11.59
CA HIS A 126 7.17 -2.55 10.99
C HIS A 126 8.08 -2.94 9.81
N ARG A 127 8.16 -4.24 9.46
CA ARG A 127 8.94 -4.69 8.32
C ARG A 127 8.35 -4.16 7.02
N LEU A 128 9.22 -3.93 6.06
CA LEU A 128 8.84 -3.49 4.74
C LEU A 128 8.70 -4.70 3.80
N VAL A 129 7.65 -4.72 3.02
CA VAL A 129 7.49 -5.64 1.89
C VAL A 129 8.03 -4.94 0.66
N ASP A 130 9.22 -5.36 0.20
CA ASP A 130 9.85 -4.77 -0.99
C ASP A 130 9.06 -5.09 -2.25
N LEU A 131 8.53 -4.05 -2.90
CA LEU A 131 7.67 -4.19 -4.08
C LEU A 131 8.50 -4.34 -5.35
N GLY A 132 8.30 -5.45 -6.05
CA GLY A 132 8.69 -5.64 -7.45
C GLY A 132 7.50 -5.56 -8.40
N GLU A 133 6.31 -5.81 -7.88
CA GLU A 133 5.04 -5.80 -8.62
C GLU A 133 3.89 -5.43 -7.68
N CYS A 134 2.79 -4.93 -8.25
CA CYS A 134 1.54 -4.70 -7.54
C CYS A 134 0.38 -4.73 -8.53
N PRO A 135 -0.56 -5.69 -8.43
CA PRO A 135 -1.70 -5.77 -9.36
C PRO A 135 -2.76 -4.70 -9.15
N VAL A 136 -2.63 -3.88 -8.10
CA VAL A 136 -3.58 -2.81 -7.78
C VAL A 136 -3.12 -1.47 -8.34
N LEU A 137 -1.81 -1.17 -8.26
CA LEU A 137 -1.26 0.11 -8.71
C LEU A 137 -1.26 0.21 -10.24
N ALA A 138 -1.45 1.43 -10.76
CA ALA A 138 -1.19 1.73 -12.16
C ALA A 138 0.24 1.33 -12.54
N PRO A 139 0.47 0.77 -13.74
CA PRO A 139 1.78 0.26 -14.17
C PRO A 139 2.89 1.30 -14.05
N GLU A 140 2.59 2.58 -14.31
CA GLU A 140 3.52 3.71 -14.24
C GLU A 140 4.05 3.91 -12.80
N LEU A 141 3.19 3.70 -11.78
CA LEU A 141 3.60 3.77 -10.37
C LEU A 141 4.52 2.61 -9.97
N VAL A 142 4.34 1.45 -10.58
CA VAL A 142 5.20 0.30 -10.34
C VAL A 142 6.54 0.48 -11.06
N ALA A 143 6.51 0.97 -12.30
CA ALA A 143 7.70 1.16 -13.13
C ALA A 143 8.72 2.13 -12.52
N ILE A 144 8.26 3.16 -11.78
CA ILE A 144 9.15 4.14 -11.15
C ILE A 144 9.94 3.58 -9.94
N ILE A 145 9.49 2.48 -9.34
CA ILE A 145 10.09 1.95 -8.10
C ILE A 145 11.56 1.55 -8.34
N ALA A 146 11.87 0.87 -9.43
CA ALA A 146 13.22 0.43 -9.71
C ALA A 146 14.20 1.58 -10.00
N PRO A 147 13.90 2.59 -10.84
CA PRO A 147 14.70 3.81 -10.97
C PRO A 147 14.87 4.58 -9.66
N LEU A 148 13.78 4.72 -8.89
CA LEU A 148 13.79 5.41 -7.59
C LEU A 148 14.73 4.71 -6.60
N ARG A 149 14.70 3.37 -6.54
CA ARG A 149 15.61 2.58 -5.71
C ARG A 149 17.08 2.85 -6.05
N LYS A 150 17.41 2.92 -7.35
CA LYS A 150 18.78 3.23 -7.83
C LYS A 150 19.18 4.64 -7.43
N MET A 151 18.32 5.62 -7.60
CA MET A 151 18.56 7.01 -7.23
C MET A 151 18.81 7.14 -5.72
N LEU A 152 17.95 6.57 -4.87
CA LEU A 152 18.11 6.58 -3.42
C LEU A 152 19.39 5.88 -2.96
N ALA A 153 19.78 4.78 -3.61
CA ALA A 153 21.02 4.07 -3.31
C ALA A 153 22.26 4.94 -3.61
N ARG A 154 22.27 5.69 -4.72
CA ARG A 154 23.36 6.62 -5.06
C ARG A 154 23.39 7.84 -4.14
N ALA A 155 22.23 8.43 -3.87
CA ALA A 155 22.11 9.58 -2.97
C ALA A 155 22.60 9.26 -1.54
N SER A 156 22.41 8.02 -1.09
CA SER A 156 22.85 7.58 0.25
C SER A 156 24.36 7.44 0.39
N GLN A 157 25.10 7.26 -0.70
CA GLN A 157 26.56 7.09 -0.67
C GLN A 157 27.32 8.40 -0.43
N GLY A 158 26.70 9.54 -0.70
CA GLY A 158 27.29 10.88 -0.55
C GLY A 158 27.09 11.53 0.82
N GLN A 159 26.29 10.94 1.71
CA GLN A 159 26.06 11.54 3.03
C GLN A 159 27.25 11.31 3.97
N PRO A 160 27.82 12.37 4.59
CA PRO A 160 28.86 12.20 5.58
C PRO A 160 28.30 11.46 6.79
N GLY A 161 28.80 10.27 7.03
CA GLY A 161 28.51 9.52 8.26
C GLY A 161 28.83 10.39 9.46
N GLY A 162 27.88 10.52 10.42
CA GLY A 162 28.10 11.29 11.64
C GLY A 162 29.43 10.93 12.30
N LYS A 163 30.06 11.91 12.98
CA LYS A 163 31.37 11.81 13.63
C LYS A 163 31.45 10.64 14.62
N GLY A 164 31.70 9.43 14.11
CA GLY A 164 31.90 8.22 14.88
C GLY A 164 32.62 7.18 14.04
N LYS A 165 33.68 6.57 14.62
CA LYS A 165 34.64 5.65 13.99
C LYS A 165 34.07 4.32 13.46
N SER A 166 32.93 4.30 12.80
CA SER A 166 32.46 3.17 12.00
C SER A 166 31.89 3.69 10.68
N LYS A 167 32.24 3.02 9.56
CA LYS A 167 31.57 3.21 8.26
C LYS A 167 30.11 2.79 8.34
N ALA A 168 29.31 3.48 9.15
CA ALA A 168 27.87 3.29 9.17
C ALA A 168 27.36 3.75 7.80
N LYS A 169 26.97 2.80 6.94
CA LYS A 169 26.27 3.09 5.69
C LYS A 169 25.10 4.00 6.05
N SER A 170 25.00 5.14 5.37
CA SER A 170 23.89 6.07 5.54
C SER A 170 22.56 5.32 5.45
N ARG A 171 21.72 5.42 6.49
CA ARG A 171 20.41 4.74 6.54
C ARG A 171 19.38 5.66 5.92
N ILE A 172 18.81 5.25 4.82
CA ILE A 172 17.64 5.91 4.23
C ILE A 172 16.38 5.48 5.00
N ALA A 173 15.50 6.45 5.24
CA ALA A 173 14.20 6.28 5.83
C ALA A 173 13.29 7.40 5.27
N VAL A 174 12.71 7.17 4.09
CA VAL A 174 12.00 8.16 3.26
C VAL A 174 10.55 7.73 3.04
N ASP A 175 9.61 8.62 3.25
CA ASP A 175 8.23 8.42 2.81
C ASP A 175 8.10 8.83 1.34
N VAL A 176 7.55 7.93 0.54
CA VAL A 176 7.41 8.07 -0.91
C VAL A 176 5.94 8.20 -1.24
N GLU A 177 5.50 9.42 -1.53
CA GLU A 177 4.15 9.68 -2.00
C GLU A 177 4.14 9.83 -3.51
N MET A 178 3.26 9.10 -4.17
CA MET A 178 3.15 9.07 -5.62
C MET A 178 1.71 9.33 -6.06
N ALA A 179 1.54 10.16 -7.09
CA ALA A 179 0.25 10.38 -7.72
C ALA A 179 0.43 10.47 -9.25
N LEU A 180 -0.33 9.66 -9.97
CA LEU A 180 -0.40 9.70 -11.42
C LEU A 180 -1.47 10.71 -11.84
N ALA A 181 -1.04 11.85 -12.40
CA ALA A 181 -1.88 12.89 -12.98
C ALA A 181 -1.88 12.78 -14.52
N GLU A 182 -2.67 13.61 -15.19
CA GLU A 182 -2.68 13.66 -16.65
C GLU A 182 -1.35 14.17 -17.22
N GLN A 183 -0.68 15.06 -16.47
CA GLN A 183 0.62 15.65 -16.85
C GLN A 183 1.80 14.71 -16.56
N GLY A 184 1.56 13.56 -15.91
CA GLY A 184 2.57 12.59 -15.54
C GLY A 184 2.55 12.21 -14.07
N LEU A 185 3.66 11.64 -13.61
CA LEU A 185 3.84 11.18 -12.23
C LEU A 185 4.34 12.31 -11.33
N ASP A 186 3.55 12.64 -10.30
CA ASP A 186 3.98 13.49 -9.18
C ASP A 186 4.60 12.60 -8.07
N LEU A 187 5.80 12.97 -7.63
CA LEU A 187 6.57 12.22 -6.65
C LEU A 187 7.06 13.14 -5.54
N SER A 188 6.68 12.84 -4.30
CA SER A 188 7.16 13.52 -3.10
C SER A 188 7.97 12.56 -2.23
N LEU A 189 9.19 12.99 -1.85
CA LEU A 189 10.14 12.22 -1.05
C LEU A 189 10.36 12.94 0.29
N LYS A 190 9.62 12.57 1.32
CA LYS A 190 9.72 13.18 2.64
C LYS A 190 10.79 12.49 3.48
N GLY A 191 11.70 13.29 4.02
CA GLY A 191 12.83 12.79 4.82
C GLY A 191 14.07 12.46 3.99
N LEU A 192 14.07 12.73 2.68
CA LEU A 192 15.28 12.67 1.86
C LEU A 192 16.05 13.99 1.98
N THR A 193 17.31 13.90 2.45
CA THR A 193 18.25 15.02 2.39
C THR A 193 19.13 14.86 1.16
N VAL A 194 19.16 15.88 0.31
CA VAL A 194 20.02 15.91 -0.89
C VAL A 194 21.19 16.84 -0.62
N GLU A 195 22.32 16.26 -0.19
CA GLU A 195 23.55 17.00 0.13
C GLU A 195 24.73 16.45 -0.66
N GLY A 196 25.53 17.36 -1.17
CA GLY A 196 26.72 17.03 -1.95
C GLY A 196 26.46 16.68 -3.41
N LEU A 197 27.53 16.68 -4.20
CA LEU A 197 27.49 16.54 -5.65
C LEU A 197 26.83 15.21 -6.09
N ALA A 198 27.25 14.10 -5.48
CA ALA A 198 26.75 12.77 -5.85
C ALA A 198 25.23 12.59 -5.65
N ALA A 199 24.68 13.16 -4.56
CA ALA A 199 23.24 13.10 -4.31
C ALA A 199 22.47 14.01 -5.29
N THR A 200 23.02 15.19 -5.59
CA THR A 200 22.43 16.11 -6.58
C THR A 200 22.45 15.49 -7.99
N GLU A 201 23.58 14.92 -8.41
CA GLU A 201 23.67 14.22 -9.71
C GLU A 201 22.70 13.04 -9.79
N ALA A 202 22.59 12.22 -8.75
CA ALA A 202 21.66 11.10 -8.72
C ALA A 202 20.20 11.55 -8.90
N MET A 203 19.83 12.69 -8.30
CA MET A 203 18.50 13.28 -8.43
C MET A 203 18.29 13.83 -9.85
N LEU A 204 19.24 14.55 -10.42
CA LEU A 204 19.16 15.10 -11.76
C LEU A 204 19.07 13.99 -12.82
N ASP A 205 19.91 12.95 -12.72
CA ASP A 205 19.89 11.78 -13.60
C ASP A 205 18.52 11.08 -13.53
N PHE A 206 18.00 10.91 -12.32
CA PHE A 206 16.66 10.33 -12.12
C PHE A 206 15.59 11.17 -12.81
N CYS A 207 15.56 12.49 -12.60
CA CYS A 207 14.59 13.37 -13.22
C CYS A 207 14.74 13.40 -14.76
N ALA A 208 15.96 13.39 -15.29
CA ALA A 208 16.22 13.38 -16.72
C ALA A 208 15.76 12.05 -17.36
N GLY A 209 16.03 10.91 -16.70
CA GLY A 209 15.62 9.58 -17.17
C GLY A 209 14.10 9.36 -17.16
N GLN A 210 13.34 10.13 -16.39
CA GLN A 210 11.88 10.06 -16.33
C GLN A 210 11.18 11.08 -17.25
N ARG A 211 11.92 11.94 -17.95
CA ARG A 211 11.36 12.99 -18.81
C ARG A 211 10.64 12.48 -20.06
N THR A 212 10.84 11.27 -20.47
CA THR A 212 10.09 10.63 -21.56
C THR A 212 8.66 10.24 -21.16
N GLY A 213 8.29 10.43 -19.88
CA GLY A 213 6.94 10.37 -19.35
C GLY A 213 6.87 11.30 -18.15
N ALA A 214 6.57 12.58 -18.37
CA ALA A 214 6.42 13.69 -17.43
C ALA A 214 6.43 13.33 -15.92
N ALA A 215 7.59 13.22 -15.30
CA ALA A 215 7.74 13.14 -13.84
C ALA A 215 8.22 14.48 -13.31
N HIS A 216 7.43 15.14 -12.48
CA HIS A 216 7.85 16.34 -11.73
C HIS A 216 8.25 15.91 -10.32
N ALA A 217 9.55 15.92 -10.02
CA ALA A 217 10.04 15.76 -8.64
C ALA A 217 9.96 17.12 -7.93
N ARG A 218 9.16 17.22 -6.90
CA ARG A 218 9.18 18.37 -5.98
C ARG A 218 9.98 17.98 -4.75
N SER A 219 11.15 18.60 -4.56
CA SER A 219 11.82 18.61 -3.26
C SER A 219 11.01 19.53 -2.35
N GLY A 220 10.38 18.96 -1.32
CA GLY A 220 9.48 19.72 -0.44
C GLY A 220 10.22 20.69 0.48
N LEU A 221 10.38 21.93 0.05
CA LEU A 221 10.36 23.10 0.91
C LEU A 221 8.96 23.74 0.72
N TRP A 222 8.04 23.38 1.58
CA TRP A 222 6.78 24.12 1.71
C TRP A 222 7.07 25.38 2.54
N PRO A 223 6.88 26.60 2.01
CA PRO A 223 6.94 27.79 2.85
C PRO A 223 5.78 27.75 3.84
N GLY A 224 6.11 27.88 5.13
CA GLY A 224 5.15 27.90 6.19
C GLY A 224 4.07 28.96 6.00
N ASN A 225 2.86 28.62 6.43
CA ASN A 225 1.73 29.53 6.56
C ASN A 225 2.14 30.75 7.39
N ALA A 226 2.30 31.89 6.74
CA ALA A 226 2.14 33.18 7.40
C ALA A 226 0.63 33.41 7.56
N VAL A 227 0.09 33.12 8.76
CA VAL A 227 -1.18 33.65 9.18
C VAL A 227 -0.94 35.13 9.48
N GLY A 228 -1.36 35.98 8.58
CA GLY A 228 -1.44 37.43 8.77
C GLY A 228 -2.80 37.78 9.33
N THR A 229 -2.78 38.51 10.41
CA THR A 229 -3.86 39.18 11.15
C THR A 229 -4.91 39.85 10.30
#